data_489114bed4ed90e931c103d2f836faa9
#
_entry.id   489114bed4ed90e931c103d2f836faa9
#
_cell.length_a   1.000
_cell.length_b   1.000
_cell.length_c   1.000
_cell.angle_alpha   90.00
_cell.angle_beta   90.00
_cell.angle_gamma   90.00
#
_symmetry.space_group_name_H-M   'P 1'
#
loop_
_entity.id
_entity.type
_entity.pdbx_description
1 polymer ?
#
loop_
_entity_poly.entity_id
_entity_poly.type
_entity_poly.pdbx_seq_one_letter_code
_entity_poly.pdbx_strand_id
1 'polypeptide(L)'
;MWYAVYMEDKEFYERQAELARANAYAPYSGYSVGACVVCKDGAYYTGCNVENASYGATMCAERNAVAAAVAAGQREIEAVYLVSSGRDMPYPCGICRQVLAEFGNPSVFVRNADGRRDVATLAELLPNGFCLRK
;
A
#
# COMPACT_ATOMS: atom_id res chain seq x y z
N MET A 1 -6.09 25.74 -7.85
CA MET A 1 -5.17 25.74 -6.72
C MET A 1 -5.26 24.48 -5.85
N TRP A 2 -6.45 24.15 -5.39
CA TRP A 2 -6.66 22.90 -4.66
C TRP A 2 -6.26 21.67 -5.46
N TYR A 3 -6.60 21.67 -6.75
CA TYR A 3 -6.29 20.54 -7.63
C TYR A 3 -4.78 20.34 -7.76
N ALA A 4 -4.02 21.42 -7.90
CA ALA A 4 -2.56 21.34 -8.03
C ALA A 4 -1.91 20.80 -6.75
N VAL A 5 -2.37 21.26 -5.58
CA VAL A 5 -1.87 20.77 -4.28
C VAL A 5 -2.18 19.28 -4.12
N TYR A 6 -3.39 18.87 -4.50
CA TYR A 6 -3.80 17.47 -4.42
C TYR A 6 -2.94 16.57 -5.33
N MET A 7 -2.61 17.05 -6.54
CA MET A 7 -1.74 16.31 -7.45
C MET A 7 -0.32 16.21 -6.93
N GLU A 8 0.20 17.29 -6.34
CA GLU A 8 1.53 17.29 -5.71
C GLU A 8 1.62 16.28 -4.58
N ASP A 9 0.58 16.18 -3.75
CA ASP A 9 0.52 15.23 -2.65
C ASP A 9 0.53 13.79 -3.17
N LYS A 10 -0.22 13.50 -4.23
CA LYS A 10 -0.23 12.17 -4.84
C LYS A 10 1.14 11.80 -5.38
N GLU A 11 1.79 12.71 -6.09
CA GLU A 11 3.14 12.50 -6.61
C GLU A 11 4.13 12.26 -5.48
N PHE A 12 4.00 13.01 -4.40
CA PHE A 12 4.85 12.88 -3.24
C PHE A 12 4.72 11.48 -2.61
N TYR A 13 3.50 11.03 -2.36
CA TYR A 13 3.27 9.73 -1.73
C TYR A 13 3.66 8.58 -2.65
N GLU A 14 3.42 8.70 -3.95
CA GLU A 14 3.87 7.70 -4.91
C GLU A 14 5.39 7.60 -4.91
N ARG A 15 6.07 8.74 -4.80
CA ARG A 15 7.54 8.77 -4.72
C ARG A 15 8.03 8.11 -3.43
N GLN A 16 7.36 8.32 -2.32
CA GLN A 16 7.72 7.65 -1.07
C GLN A 16 7.59 6.13 -1.20
N ALA A 17 6.54 5.66 -1.86
CA ALA A 17 6.38 4.24 -2.14
C ALA A 17 7.51 3.72 -3.04
N GLU A 18 7.90 4.48 -4.05
CA GLU A 18 9.00 4.10 -4.94
C GLU A 18 10.34 4.04 -4.20
N LEU A 19 10.61 4.98 -3.31
CA LEU A 19 11.83 4.95 -2.49
C LEU A 19 11.86 3.72 -1.59
N ALA A 20 10.71 3.35 -1.00
CA ALA A 20 10.62 2.15 -0.19
C ALA A 20 10.85 0.88 -1.02
N ARG A 21 10.33 0.85 -2.25
CA ARG A 21 10.50 -0.29 -3.15
C ARG A 21 11.98 -0.61 -3.40
N ALA A 22 12.83 0.40 -3.45
CA ALA A 22 14.27 0.21 -3.68
C ALA A 22 14.94 -0.64 -2.59
N ASN A 23 14.33 -0.75 -1.42
CA ASN A 23 14.84 -1.54 -0.30
C ASN A 23 14.17 -2.89 -0.16
N ALA A 24 13.29 -3.28 -1.08
CA ALA A 24 12.59 -4.54 -1.01
C ALA A 24 13.55 -5.72 -0.99
N TYR A 25 13.20 -6.72 -0.18
CA TYR A 25 13.95 -7.96 -0.11
C TYR A 25 13.18 -9.05 -0.85
N ALA A 26 13.52 -9.26 -2.11
CA ALA A 26 12.79 -10.17 -3.00
C ALA A 26 13.73 -11.13 -3.74
N PRO A 27 14.56 -11.92 -3.00
CA PRO A 27 15.56 -12.80 -3.63
C PRO A 27 14.94 -13.99 -4.36
N TYR A 28 13.70 -14.36 -4.05
CA TYR A 28 13.05 -15.54 -4.62
C TYR A 28 12.26 -15.18 -5.88
N SER A 29 11.47 -14.11 -5.84
CA SER A 29 10.63 -13.74 -6.96
C SER A 29 11.26 -12.70 -7.90
N GLY A 30 12.16 -11.88 -7.37
CA GLY A 30 12.65 -10.72 -8.11
C GLY A 30 11.59 -9.61 -8.28
N TYR A 31 10.42 -9.75 -7.64
CA TYR A 31 9.32 -8.80 -7.75
C TYR A 31 9.30 -7.88 -6.55
N SER A 32 9.65 -6.62 -6.76
CA SER A 32 9.71 -5.63 -5.69
C SER A 32 8.49 -4.72 -5.69
N VAL A 33 7.97 -4.47 -4.49
CA VAL A 33 6.82 -3.60 -4.27
C VAL A 33 7.15 -2.63 -3.15
N GLY A 34 6.75 -1.37 -3.34
CA GLY A 34 6.81 -0.36 -2.30
C GLY A 34 5.40 0.15 -2.00
N ALA A 35 5.17 0.51 -0.75
CA ALA A 35 3.89 1.01 -0.29
C ALA A 35 4.07 2.28 0.53
N CYS A 36 3.11 3.19 0.41
CA CYS A 36 2.98 4.35 1.30
C CYS A 36 1.53 4.40 1.76
N VAL A 37 1.30 4.31 3.07
CA VAL A 37 -0.02 4.49 3.64
C VAL A 37 -0.11 5.90 4.21
N VAL A 38 -1.23 6.57 3.93
CA VAL A 38 -1.50 7.93 4.38
C VAL A 38 -2.64 7.87 5.37
N CYS A 39 -2.40 8.41 6.55
CA CYS A 39 -3.36 8.38 7.66
C CYS A 39 -4.23 9.62 7.67
N LYS A 40 -5.30 9.59 8.45
CA LYS A 40 -6.30 10.66 8.50
C LYS A 40 -5.69 12.01 8.89
N ASP A 41 -4.69 12.01 9.76
CA ASP A 41 -4.01 13.23 10.21
C ASP A 41 -2.96 13.75 9.22
N GLY A 42 -2.79 13.09 8.07
CA GLY A 42 -1.80 13.45 7.06
C GLY A 42 -0.44 12.80 7.23
N ALA A 43 -0.19 12.10 8.33
CA ALA A 43 1.04 11.35 8.51
C ALA A 43 1.10 10.19 7.53
N TYR A 44 2.29 9.83 7.07
CA TYR A 44 2.46 8.72 6.15
C TYR A 44 3.55 7.76 6.64
N TYR A 45 3.43 6.51 6.21
CA TYR A 45 4.36 5.44 6.60
C TYR A 45 4.61 4.56 5.39
N THR A 46 5.83 4.08 5.24
CA THR A 46 6.22 3.31 4.07
C THR A 46 6.58 1.88 4.44
N GLY A 47 6.54 1.02 3.43
CA GLY A 47 6.95 -0.37 3.56
C GLY A 47 7.35 -0.93 2.22
N CYS A 48 8.08 -2.03 2.24
CA CYS A 48 8.43 -2.80 1.06
C CYS A 48 8.18 -4.28 1.36
N ASN A 49 8.11 -5.09 0.31
CA ASN A 49 7.95 -6.53 0.52
C ASN A 49 9.24 -7.15 1.06
N VAL A 50 9.06 -8.09 1.96
CA VAL A 50 10.15 -8.84 2.59
C VAL A 50 9.83 -10.32 2.44
N GLU A 51 10.55 -10.98 1.53
CA GLU A 51 10.35 -12.40 1.27
C GLU A 51 11.09 -13.25 2.30
N ASN A 52 10.68 -14.50 2.40
CA ASN A 52 11.24 -15.45 3.33
C ASN A 52 11.30 -16.82 2.67
N ALA A 53 12.30 -17.62 3.03
CA ALA A 53 12.40 -19.01 2.59
C ALA A 53 11.15 -19.81 2.99
N SER A 54 10.55 -19.48 4.13
CA SER A 54 9.22 -19.95 4.48
C SER A 54 8.22 -19.02 3.83
N TYR A 55 7.63 -19.41 2.72
CA TYR A 55 6.78 -18.54 1.91
C TYR A 55 5.61 -17.91 2.70
N GLY A 56 5.07 -18.64 3.65
CA GLY A 56 3.98 -18.13 4.49
C GLY A 56 4.41 -16.99 5.42
N ALA A 57 5.70 -16.81 5.65
CA ALA A 57 6.24 -15.74 6.47
C ALA A 57 6.54 -14.47 5.66
N THR A 58 6.39 -14.51 4.34
CA THR A 58 6.61 -13.36 3.47
C THR A 58 5.62 -12.23 3.83
N MET A 59 6.15 -11.02 3.93
CA MET A 59 5.36 -9.84 4.24
C MET A 59 5.25 -8.94 3.02
N CYS A 60 4.02 -8.65 2.62
CA CYS A 60 3.77 -7.69 1.55
C CYS A 60 4.08 -6.26 2.00
N ALA A 61 4.40 -5.40 1.04
CA ALA A 61 4.74 -4.01 1.30
C ALA A 61 3.64 -3.28 2.08
N GLU A 62 2.37 -3.52 1.73
CA GLU A 62 1.23 -2.88 2.37
C GLU A 62 1.15 -3.20 3.86
N ARG A 63 1.33 -4.47 4.22
CA ARG A 63 1.25 -4.88 5.63
C ARG A 63 2.40 -4.31 6.45
N ASN A 64 3.58 -4.18 5.85
CA ASN A 64 4.72 -3.56 6.53
C ASN A 64 4.46 -2.07 6.76
N ALA A 65 3.88 -1.37 5.80
CA ALA A 65 3.53 0.04 5.95
C ALA A 65 2.42 0.23 7.00
N VAL A 66 1.39 -0.61 6.98
CA VAL A 66 0.31 -0.57 7.98
C VAL A 66 0.85 -0.84 9.39
N ALA A 67 1.72 -1.84 9.53
CA ALA A 67 2.31 -2.16 10.83
C ALA A 67 3.12 -0.98 11.38
N ALA A 68 3.87 -0.29 10.53
CA ALA A 68 4.61 0.92 10.92
C ALA A 68 3.65 2.03 11.39
N ALA A 69 2.55 2.24 10.67
CA ALA A 69 1.54 3.23 11.03
C ALA A 69 0.91 2.91 12.39
N VAL A 70 0.51 1.66 12.58
CA VAL A 70 -0.12 1.21 13.83
C VAL A 70 0.85 1.34 15.01
N ALA A 71 2.12 0.98 14.80
CA ALA A 71 3.15 1.12 15.83
C ALA A 71 3.37 2.58 16.23
N ALA A 72 3.10 3.52 15.33
CA ALA A 72 3.19 4.96 15.59
C ALA A 72 1.90 5.55 16.19
N GLY A 73 0.88 4.71 16.44
CA GLY A 73 -0.36 5.14 17.09
C GLY A 73 -1.52 5.42 16.14
N GLN A 74 -1.33 5.23 14.84
CA GLN A 74 -2.39 5.47 13.85
C GLN A 74 -3.43 4.36 13.85
N ARG A 75 -4.69 4.71 13.59
CA ARG A 75 -5.81 3.75 13.55
C ARG A 75 -6.73 3.97 12.36
N GLU A 76 -6.52 5.03 11.56
CA GLU A 76 -7.35 5.35 10.40
C GLU A 76 -6.46 5.63 9.19
N ILE A 77 -6.66 4.86 8.12
CA ILE A 77 -5.90 4.98 6.87
C ILE A 77 -6.84 5.50 5.78
N GLU A 78 -6.46 6.58 5.12
CA GLU A 78 -7.26 7.21 4.07
C GLU A 78 -6.81 6.85 2.66
N ALA A 79 -5.52 6.58 2.47
CA ALA A 79 -4.99 6.27 1.15
C ALA A 79 -3.81 5.31 1.24
N VAL A 80 -3.63 4.52 0.20
CA VAL A 80 -2.51 3.60 0.05
C VAL A 80 -1.96 3.79 -1.37
N TYR A 81 -0.65 3.95 -1.48
CA TYR A 81 0.04 4.04 -2.76
C TYR A 81 0.94 2.83 -2.92
N LEU A 82 0.78 2.12 -4.04
CA LEU A 82 1.54 0.90 -4.32
C LEU A 82 2.26 1.04 -5.65
N VAL A 83 3.55 0.74 -5.66
CA VAL A 83 4.36 0.73 -6.88
C VAL A 83 5.10 -0.59 -6.98
N SER A 84 5.22 -1.14 -8.19
CA SER A 84 5.86 -2.44 -8.39
C SER A 84 6.86 -2.42 -9.54
N SER A 85 7.74 -3.42 -9.55
CA SER A 85 8.67 -3.67 -10.64
C SER A 85 8.06 -4.51 -11.76
N GLY A 86 6.82 -4.97 -11.61
CA GLY A 86 6.16 -5.86 -12.57
C GLY A 86 5.30 -5.12 -13.57
N ARG A 87 4.88 -5.84 -14.61
CA ARG A 87 3.98 -5.30 -15.63
C ARG A 87 2.53 -5.29 -15.20
N ASP A 88 2.14 -6.26 -14.36
CA ASP A 88 0.78 -6.31 -13.84
C ASP A 88 0.57 -5.19 -12.83
N MET A 89 -0.67 -4.73 -12.72
CA MET A 89 -1.01 -3.70 -11.75
C MET A 89 -0.91 -4.29 -10.34
N PRO A 90 -0.20 -3.62 -9.41
CA PRO A 90 0.07 -4.18 -8.08
C PRO A 90 -1.11 -3.98 -7.13
N TYR A 91 -2.28 -4.51 -7.47
CA TYR A 91 -3.40 -4.49 -6.54
C TYR A 91 -3.04 -5.32 -5.32
N PRO A 92 -3.49 -4.92 -4.12
CA PRO A 92 -3.14 -5.66 -2.91
C PRO A 92 -3.73 -7.08 -2.94
N CYS A 93 -2.97 -8.04 -2.41
CA CYS A 93 -3.44 -9.41 -2.28
C CYS A 93 -4.59 -9.50 -1.28
N GLY A 94 -5.24 -10.66 -1.21
CA GLY A 94 -6.40 -10.83 -0.34
C GLY A 94 -6.10 -10.57 1.14
N ILE A 95 -4.95 -11.02 1.64
CA ILE A 95 -4.55 -10.78 3.02
C ILE A 95 -4.39 -9.28 3.28
N CYS A 96 -3.73 -8.56 2.37
CA CYS A 96 -3.53 -7.12 2.52
C CYS A 96 -4.84 -6.35 2.46
N ARG A 97 -5.79 -6.79 1.62
CA ARG A 97 -7.12 -6.16 1.56
C ARG A 97 -7.83 -6.30 2.90
N GLN A 98 -7.77 -7.47 3.52
CA GLN A 98 -8.36 -7.69 4.83
C GLN A 98 -7.68 -6.84 5.92
N VAL A 99 -6.36 -6.74 5.89
CA VAL A 99 -5.61 -5.92 6.84
C VAL A 99 -6.01 -4.44 6.69
N LEU A 100 -6.07 -3.93 5.46
CA LEU A 100 -6.46 -2.55 5.21
C LEU A 100 -7.89 -2.27 5.66
N ALA A 101 -8.80 -3.22 5.48
CA ALA A 101 -10.21 -3.06 5.84
C ALA A 101 -10.41 -2.84 7.35
N GLU A 102 -9.48 -3.25 8.17
CA GLU A 102 -9.55 -3.02 9.62
C GLU A 102 -9.44 -1.54 9.97
N PHE A 103 -8.82 -0.74 9.11
CA PHE A 103 -8.46 0.66 9.40
C PHE A 103 -9.17 1.69 8.52
N GLY A 104 -10.25 1.29 7.85
CA GLY A 104 -11.06 2.21 7.07
C GLY A 104 -11.36 1.73 5.67
N ASN A 105 -11.72 2.67 4.80
CA ASN A 105 -11.97 2.40 3.38
C ASN A 105 -11.06 3.30 2.54
N PRO A 106 -9.74 3.03 2.53
CA PRO A 106 -8.81 3.89 1.81
C PRO A 106 -8.98 3.81 0.31
N SER A 107 -8.61 4.88 -0.37
CA SER A 107 -8.37 4.86 -1.81
C SER A 107 -7.04 4.15 -2.05
N VAL A 108 -7.00 3.23 -2.98
CA VAL A 108 -5.82 2.44 -3.30
C VAL A 108 -5.32 2.87 -4.67
N PHE A 109 -4.16 3.51 -4.70
CA PHE A 109 -3.50 3.99 -5.92
C PHE A 109 -2.41 2.99 -6.29
N VAL A 110 -2.41 2.52 -7.51
CA VAL A 110 -1.44 1.51 -7.96
C VAL A 110 -0.71 2.01 -9.22
N ARG A 111 0.57 1.67 -9.32
CA ARG A 111 1.39 1.97 -10.50
C ARG A 111 2.29 0.77 -10.81
N ASN A 112 2.32 0.37 -12.08
CA ASN A 112 3.20 -0.72 -12.52
C ASN A 112 4.54 -0.19 -13.06
N ALA A 113 5.40 -1.11 -13.52
CA ALA A 113 6.73 -0.77 -14.03
C ALA A 113 6.67 0.10 -15.31
N ASP A 114 5.60 0.00 -16.08
CA ASP A 114 5.42 0.77 -17.32
C ASP A 114 4.85 2.17 -17.07
N GLY A 115 4.61 2.52 -15.81
CA GLY A 115 4.05 3.81 -15.44
C GLY A 115 2.53 3.90 -15.55
N ARG A 116 1.85 2.77 -15.81
CA ARG A 116 0.38 2.75 -15.81
C ARG A 116 -0.13 2.89 -14.39
N ARG A 117 -1.19 3.66 -14.23
CA ARG A 117 -1.80 3.95 -12.93
C ARG A 117 -3.27 3.62 -12.94
N ASP A 118 -3.76 3.24 -11.77
CA ASP A 118 -5.18 3.03 -11.53
C ASP A 118 -5.49 3.40 -10.08
N VAL A 119 -6.76 3.57 -9.79
CA VAL A 119 -7.24 3.83 -8.44
C VAL A 119 -8.56 3.10 -8.22
N ALA A 120 -8.70 2.51 -7.03
CA ALA A 120 -9.94 1.89 -6.59
C ALA A 120 -10.08 2.12 -5.09
N THR A 121 -11.31 2.08 -4.59
CA THR A 121 -11.51 2.07 -3.14
C THR A 121 -11.30 0.65 -2.61
N LEU A 122 -10.94 0.54 -1.34
CA LEU A 122 -10.80 -0.78 -0.73
C LEU A 122 -12.12 -1.55 -0.77
N ALA A 123 -13.25 -0.87 -0.57
CA ALA A 123 -14.57 -1.51 -0.63
C ALA A 123 -14.83 -2.14 -2.01
N GLU A 124 -14.36 -1.53 -3.09
CA GLU A 124 -14.44 -2.11 -4.42
C GLU A 124 -13.56 -3.35 -4.57
N LEU A 125 -12.41 -3.36 -3.90
CA LEU A 125 -11.45 -4.47 -3.98
C LEU A 125 -11.79 -5.62 -3.02
N LEU A 126 -12.61 -5.35 -2.00
CA LEU A 126 -13.02 -6.36 -1.01
C LEU A 126 -14.52 -6.24 -0.75
N PRO A 127 -15.36 -6.54 -1.74
CA PRO A 127 -16.81 -6.49 -1.55
C PRO A 127 -17.23 -7.52 -0.51
N ASN A 128 -18.16 -7.13 0.37
CA ASN A 128 -18.67 -7.99 1.44
C ASN A 128 -17.54 -8.48 2.37
N GLY A 129 -16.58 -7.62 2.66
CA GLY A 129 -15.45 -7.97 3.51
C GLY A 129 -15.87 -8.36 4.92
N PHE A 130 -15.10 -9.26 5.54
CA PHE A 130 -15.35 -9.72 6.90
C PHE A 130 -14.99 -8.62 7.91
N CYS A 131 -15.85 -8.40 8.90
CA CYS A 131 -15.65 -7.41 9.94
C CYS A 131 -16.23 -7.89 11.26
N LEU A 132 -15.43 -7.82 12.33
CA LEU A 132 -15.90 -8.14 13.68
C LEU A 132 -16.36 -6.90 14.45
N ARG A 133 -15.77 -5.75 14.12
CA ARG A 133 -16.10 -4.47 14.77
C ARG A 133 -17.20 -3.78 14.01
N LYS A 134 -18.17 -3.26 14.72
CA LYS A 134 -19.29 -2.53 14.10
C LYS A 134 -19.44 -1.15 14.68
#